data_dc257c96c6e21dbecd3066f618dde33e
#
_entry.id   dc257c96c6e21dbecd3066f618dde33e
#
_cell.length_a   1.000
_cell.length_b   1.000
_cell.length_c   1.000
_cell.angle_alpha   90.00
_cell.angle_beta   90.00
_cell.angle_gamma   90.00
#
_symmetry.space_group_name_H-M   'P 1'
#
loop_
_entity.id
_entity.type
_entity.pdbx_description
1 polymer ?
#
loop_
_entity_poly.entity_id
_entity_poly.type
_entity_poly.pdbx_seq_one_letter_code
_entity_poly.pdbx_strand_id
1 'polypeptide(L)'
;MSDVHVNCKAGKFTGINNNNINFFYGIPFAKPLTKKTQWQSPERIDSEITFEATKKGFSSPQTIYRHSFLTDPSMPSESVDCLSLNIASKNINGNMPVMIWIHGGAYITGSANS
;
A
#
# COMPACT_ATOMS: atom_id res chain seq x y z
N MET A 1 -12.60 11.67 -11.83
CA MET A 1 -12.08 10.37 -11.39
C MET A 1 -13.06 9.27 -11.77
N SER A 2 -12.55 8.16 -12.24
CA SER A 2 -13.34 6.98 -12.57
C SER A 2 -12.71 5.72 -12.00
N ASP A 3 -13.52 4.67 -11.81
CA ASP A 3 -13.00 3.38 -11.37
C ASP A 3 -12.27 2.68 -12.51
N VAL A 4 -11.25 1.91 -12.15
CA VAL A 4 -10.52 1.04 -13.04
C VAL A 4 -10.43 -0.35 -12.42
N HIS A 5 -10.62 -1.39 -13.23
CA HIS A 5 -10.67 -2.77 -12.77
C HIS A 5 -9.55 -3.59 -13.38
N VAL A 6 -8.88 -4.37 -12.55
CA VAL A 6 -7.86 -5.33 -12.96
C VAL A 6 -8.23 -6.70 -12.43
N ASN A 7 -8.21 -7.69 -13.31
CA ASN A 7 -8.39 -9.09 -12.98
C ASN A 7 -7.10 -9.84 -13.32
N CYS A 8 -6.44 -10.37 -12.32
CA CYS A 8 -5.16 -11.04 -12.46
C CYS A 8 -5.10 -12.29 -11.56
N LYS A 9 -3.97 -13.00 -11.57
CA LYS A 9 -3.76 -14.21 -10.78
C LYS A 9 -3.97 -14.00 -9.27
N ALA A 10 -3.66 -12.81 -8.76
CA ALA A 10 -3.85 -12.48 -7.33
C ALA A 10 -5.32 -12.18 -6.97
N GLY A 11 -6.18 -11.91 -7.95
CA GLY A 11 -7.59 -11.61 -7.73
C GLY A 11 -8.11 -10.46 -8.57
N LYS A 12 -9.16 -9.84 -8.07
CA LYS A 12 -9.85 -8.71 -8.71
C LYS A 12 -9.63 -7.45 -7.90
N PHE A 13 -9.14 -6.41 -8.56
CA PHE A 13 -8.80 -5.15 -7.90
C PHE A 13 -9.53 -4.00 -8.57
N THR A 14 -10.13 -3.14 -7.75
CA THR A 14 -10.71 -1.88 -8.21
C THR A 14 -9.83 -0.72 -7.75
N GLY A 15 -9.31 0.03 -8.69
CA GLY A 15 -8.52 1.23 -8.45
C GLY A 15 -9.22 2.49 -8.96
N ILE A 16 -8.49 3.57 -9.02
CA ILE A 16 -8.98 4.89 -9.44
C ILE A 16 -8.13 5.38 -10.62
N ASN A 17 -8.79 5.82 -11.68
CA ASN A 17 -8.14 6.59 -12.73
C ASN A 17 -8.25 8.09 -12.43
N ASN A 18 -7.14 8.77 -12.37
CA ASN A 18 -7.07 10.20 -12.21
C ASN A 18 -6.01 10.77 -13.17
N ASN A 19 -6.43 11.71 -14.01
CA ASN A 19 -5.54 12.35 -15.01
C ASN A 19 -4.77 11.33 -15.88
N ASN A 20 -5.45 10.29 -16.36
CA ASN A 20 -4.88 9.21 -17.18
C ASN A 20 -3.81 8.36 -16.48
N ILE A 21 -3.79 8.39 -15.15
CA ILE A 21 -2.98 7.47 -14.34
C ILE A 21 -3.91 6.61 -13.51
N ASN A 22 -3.68 5.32 -13.53
CA ASN A 22 -4.42 4.35 -12.73
C ASN A 22 -3.68 4.15 -11.41
N PHE A 23 -4.38 4.37 -10.31
CA PHE A 23 -3.86 4.19 -8.96
C PHE A 23 -4.58 3.03 -8.27
N PHE A 24 -3.81 2.19 -7.61
CA PHE A 24 -4.29 1.14 -6.74
C PHE A 24 -3.62 1.31 -5.39
N TYR A 25 -4.40 1.59 -4.37
CA TYR A 25 -3.90 1.93 -3.03
C TYR A 25 -4.16 0.81 -2.04
N GLY A 26 -3.26 0.67 -1.06
CA GLY A 26 -3.45 -0.18 0.10
C GLY A 26 -3.50 -1.68 -0.21
N ILE A 27 -2.94 -2.12 -1.34
CA ILE A 27 -2.95 -3.53 -1.74
C ILE A 27 -2.15 -4.35 -0.71
N PRO A 28 -2.76 -5.34 -0.05
CA PRO A 28 -2.03 -6.18 0.89
C PRO A 28 -1.03 -7.09 0.15
N PHE A 29 0.21 -7.12 0.61
CA PHE A 29 1.23 -8.03 0.09
C PHE A 29 1.50 -9.25 0.98
N ALA A 30 0.89 -9.28 2.16
CA ALA A 30 0.92 -10.40 3.09
C ALA A 30 -0.35 -10.38 3.93
N LYS A 31 -0.61 -11.46 4.67
CA LYS A 31 -1.72 -11.50 5.64
C LYS A 31 -1.50 -10.43 6.71
N PRO A 32 -2.58 -9.86 7.27
CA PRO A 32 -2.49 -8.91 8.37
C PRO A 32 -1.71 -9.48 9.55
N LEU A 33 -0.90 -8.64 10.17
CA LEU A 33 -0.17 -9.02 11.38
C LEU A 33 -1.12 -9.19 12.56
N THR A 34 -0.84 -10.17 13.39
CA THR A 34 -1.49 -10.41 14.67
C THR A 34 -0.44 -10.42 15.78
N LYS A 35 -0.86 -10.46 17.04
CA LYS A 35 0.08 -10.62 18.18
C LYS A 35 0.93 -11.89 18.09
N LYS A 36 0.43 -12.93 17.43
CA LYS A 36 1.16 -14.20 17.25
C LYS A 36 2.13 -14.15 16.07
N THR A 37 1.79 -13.43 15.01
CA THR A 37 2.57 -13.39 13.77
C THR A 37 3.51 -12.17 13.67
N GLN A 38 3.36 -11.21 14.57
CA GLN A 38 4.27 -10.08 14.70
C GLN A 38 5.69 -10.58 15.00
N TRP A 39 6.68 -10.04 14.30
CA TRP A 39 8.09 -10.45 14.37
C TRP A 39 8.39 -11.85 13.78
N GLN A 40 7.41 -12.48 13.16
CA GLN A 40 7.60 -13.71 12.38
C GLN A 40 7.74 -13.39 10.90
N SER A 41 8.10 -14.39 10.10
CA SER A 41 8.07 -14.26 8.64
C SER A 41 6.68 -13.89 8.15
N PRO A 42 6.56 -13.01 7.14
CA PRO A 42 5.27 -12.66 6.58
C PRO A 42 4.52 -13.90 6.06
N GLU A 43 3.24 -13.98 6.36
CA GLU A 43 2.39 -15.05 5.85
C GLU A 43 1.85 -14.69 4.47
N ARG A 44 1.97 -15.62 3.55
CA ARG A 44 1.51 -15.45 2.17
C ARG A 44 -0.01 -15.45 2.07
N ILE A 45 -0.55 -14.62 1.19
CA ILE A 45 -1.96 -14.68 0.79
C ILE A 45 -2.08 -15.73 -0.30
N ASP A 46 -2.67 -16.89 0.02
CA ASP A 46 -2.71 -18.05 -0.88
C ASP A 46 -3.99 -18.15 -1.72
N SER A 47 -4.99 -17.34 -1.42
CA SER A 47 -6.26 -17.30 -2.14
C SER A 47 -6.38 -16.04 -2.99
N GLU A 48 -7.13 -16.13 -4.10
CA GLU A 48 -7.55 -14.94 -4.83
C GLU A 48 -8.41 -14.04 -3.96
N ILE A 49 -8.16 -12.73 -4.04
CA ILE A 49 -8.90 -11.72 -3.30
C ILE A 49 -9.71 -10.83 -4.25
N THR A 50 -10.81 -10.28 -3.74
CA THR A 50 -11.51 -9.16 -4.35
C THR A 50 -11.29 -7.95 -3.46
N PHE A 51 -10.62 -6.92 -3.99
CA PHE A 51 -10.10 -5.83 -3.18
C PHE A 51 -10.40 -4.45 -3.77
N GLU A 52 -10.96 -3.58 -2.94
CA GLU A 52 -11.18 -2.16 -3.24
C GLU A 52 -9.92 -1.35 -2.95
N ALA A 53 -9.08 -1.17 -3.97
CA ALA A 53 -7.80 -0.48 -3.89
C ALA A 53 -7.95 1.04 -4.15
N THR A 54 -8.96 1.65 -3.55
CA THR A 54 -9.31 3.07 -3.76
C THR A 54 -8.84 3.97 -2.63
N LYS A 55 -8.36 3.42 -1.53
CA LYS A 55 -7.89 4.16 -0.35
C LYS A 55 -6.51 3.69 0.08
N LYS A 56 -5.68 4.65 0.47
CA LYS A 56 -4.37 4.36 1.07
C LYS A 56 -4.53 3.47 2.31
N GLY A 57 -3.61 2.52 2.48
CA GLY A 57 -3.56 1.66 3.66
C GLY A 57 -3.06 2.40 4.91
N PHE A 58 -2.94 1.68 6.00
CA PHE A 58 -2.40 2.23 7.25
C PHE A 58 -0.88 2.39 7.19
N SER A 59 -0.37 3.37 7.94
CA SER A 59 1.06 3.45 8.27
C SER A 59 1.40 2.45 9.37
N SER A 60 2.65 1.99 9.41
CA SER A 60 3.10 1.18 10.55
C SER A 60 3.09 2.01 11.84
N PRO A 61 2.86 1.40 13.01
CA PRO A 61 3.02 2.07 14.29
C PRO A 61 4.40 2.69 14.42
N GLN A 62 4.47 3.97 14.74
CA GLN A 62 5.73 4.73 14.78
C GLN A 62 5.64 5.90 15.76
N THR A 63 6.80 6.35 16.22
CA THR A 63 6.85 7.51 17.13
C THR A 63 6.64 8.80 16.34
N ILE A 64 5.67 9.60 16.77
CA ILE A 64 5.42 10.93 16.19
C ILE A 64 6.40 11.92 16.82
N TYR A 65 7.34 12.41 16.02
CA TYR A 65 8.19 13.54 16.40
C TYR A 65 7.47 14.85 16.07
N ARG A 66 6.77 15.42 17.06
CA ARG A 66 5.92 16.62 16.90
C ARG A 66 6.65 17.87 16.38
N HIS A 67 7.96 17.88 16.41
CA HIS A 67 8.77 19.02 15.99
C HIS A 67 9.70 18.70 14.82
N SER A 68 9.51 17.59 14.15
CA SER A 68 10.33 17.24 13.01
C SER A 68 9.70 17.76 11.72
N PHE A 69 10.50 18.41 10.89
CA PHE A 69 10.13 18.73 9.51
C PHE A 69 9.88 17.45 8.65
N LEU A 70 10.15 16.27 9.21
CA LEU A 70 9.91 14.97 8.58
C LEU A 70 8.51 14.41 8.88
N THR A 71 7.72 15.07 9.72
CA THR A 71 6.34 14.64 9.96
C THR A 71 5.42 15.18 8.88
N ASP A 72 4.88 14.29 8.09
CA ASP A 72 3.84 14.60 7.12
C ASP A 72 2.47 14.57 7.83
N PRO A 73 1.79 15.72 7.98
CA PRO A 73 0.49 15.77 8.64
C PRO A 73 -0.62 15.04 7.84
N SER A 74 -0.34 14.70 6.59
CA SER A 74 -1.27 13.94 5.74
C SER A 74 -1.13 12.43 5.87
N MET A 75 -0.21 11.94 6.73
CA MET A 75 -0.02 10.51 6.92
C MET A 75 -1.29 9.83 7.45
N PRO A 76 -1.66 8.68 6.88
CA PRO A 76 -2.81 7.91 7.34
C PRO A 76 -2.63 7.41 8.78
N SER A 77 -3.74 7.02 9.39
CA SER A 77 -3.75 6.38 10.70
C SER A 77 -2.79 5.18 10.76
N GLU A 78 -2.25 4.94 11.92
CA GLU A 78 -1.34 3.83 12.17
C GLU A 78 -2.09 2.55 12.53
N SER A 79 -1.56 1.42 12.09
CA SER A 79 -2.07 0.10 12.46
C SER A 79 -0.97 -0.95 12.30
N VAL A 80 -1.08 -2.05 13.02
CA VAL A 80 -0.28 -3.25 12.77
C VAL A 80 -0.68 -3.92 11.45
N ASP A 81 -1.87 -3.64 10.93
CA ASP A 81 -2.32 -4.03 9.58
C ASP A 81 -1.78 -3.04 8.54
N CYS A 82 -0.46 -3.00 8.39
CA CYS A 82 0.27 -2.04 7.57
C CYS A 82 1.02 -2.67 6.39
N LEU A 83 0.89 -3.98 6.17
CA LEU A 83 1.61 -4.69 5.11
C LEU A 83 0.91 -4.49 3.76
N SER A 84 0.99 -3.28 3.25
CA SER A 84 0.37 -2.88 1.99
C SER A 84 1.32 -2.06 1.12
N LEU A 85 1.00 -2.02 -0.17
CA LEU A 85 1.71 -1.23 -1.16
C LEU A 85 0.73 -0.45 -2.04
N ASN A 86 1.25 0.52 -2.77
CA ASN A 86 0.51 1.28 -3.76
C ASN A 86 1.11 1.06 -5.15
N ILE A 87 0.27 1.09 -6.18
CA ILE A 87 0.69 0.98 -7.56
C ILE A 87 0.15 2.18 -8.34
N ALA A 88 0.98 2.75 -9.20
CA ALA A 88 0.57 3.76 -10.18
C ALA A 88 1.03 3.31 -11.57
N SER A 89 0.15 3.35 -12.56
CA SER A 89 0.46 2.95 -13.93
C SER A 89 -0.37 3.71 -14.95
N LYS A 90 0.25 4.12 -16.05
CA LYS A 90 -0.49 4.67 -17.20
C LYS A 90 -1.25 3.59 -17.98
N ASN A 91 -0.74 2.37 -18.00
CA ASN A 91 -1.30 1.30 -18.80
C ASN A 91 -1.34 -0.01 -18.00
N ILE A 92 -2.54 -0.46 -17.67
CA ILE A 92 -2.76 -1.71 -16.94
C ILE A 92 -2.56 -2.98 -17.80
N ASN A 93 -2.50 -2.83 -19.11
CA ASN A 93 -2.36 -3.93 -20.06
C ASN A 93 -0.97 -3.98 -20.73
N GLY A 94 -0.07 -3.09 -20.38
CA GLY A 94 1.24 -2.98 -21.02
C GLY A 94 2.34 -3.71 -20.27
N ASN A 95 3.32 -4.21 -21.02
CA ASN A 95 4.57 -4.72 -20.46
C ASN A 95 5.54 -3.55 -20.27
N MET A 96 5.37 -2.81 -19.19
CA MET A 96 6.20 -1.65 -18.88
C MET A 96 7.26 -2.01 -17.84
N PRO A 97 8.42 -1.31 -17.86
CA PRO A 97 9.38 -1.42 -16.79
C PRO A 97 8.74 -1.09 -15.43
N VAL A 98 9.12 -1.81 -14.39
CA VAL A 98 8.62 -1.61 -13.02
C VAL A 98 9.69 -0.93 -12.18
N MET A 99 9.32 0.20 -11.58
CA MET A 99 10.14 0.87 -10.56
C MET A 99 9.54 0.60 -9.18
N ILE A 100 10.35 0.08 -8.28
CA ILE A 100 9.94 -0.16 -6.90
C ILE A 100 10.56 0.94 -6.02
N TRP A 101 9.70 1.66 -5.30
CA TRP A 101 10.10 2.64 -4.31
C TRP A 101 9.90 2.09 -2.90
N ILE A 102 10.97 2.09 -2.11
CA ILE A 102 10.94 1.75 -0.68
C ILE A 102 11.23 3.04 0.07
N HIS A 103 10.25 3.50 0.87
CA HIS A 103 10.37 4.76 1.60
C HIS A 103 11.51 4.74 2.62
N GLY A 104 12.07 5.90 2.88
CA GLY A 104 13.03 6.11 3.96
C GLY A 104 12.36 6.35 5.31
N GLY A 105 13.13 6.88 6.27
CA GLY A 105 12.64 7.27 7.59
C GLY A 105 13.54 6.81 8.75
N ALA A 106 14.80 6.46 8.45
CA ALA A 106 15.81 6.08 9.43
C ALA A 106 15.36 4.94 10.36
N TYR A 107 14.56 4.01 9.87
CA TYR A 107 13.95 2.89 10.62
C TYR A 107 12.98 3.27 11.74
N ILE A 108 12.61 4.53 11.87
CA ILE A 108 11.77 5.03 12.96
C ILE A 108 10.48 5.72 12.48
N THR A 109 10.44 6.17 11.24
CA THR A 109 9.27 6.82 10.64
C THR A 109 9.13 6.44 9.18
N GLY A 110 8.05 6.90 8.57
CA GLY A 110 7.82 6.77 7.14
C GLY A 110 6.62 5.92 6.78
N SER A 111 6.20 6.07 5.53
CA SER A 111 5.06 5.35 4.99
C SER A 111 5.13 5.32 3.46
N ALA A 112 4.56 4.29 2.86
CA ALA A 112 4.30 4.26 1.43
C ALA A 112 3.24 5.30 0.99
N ASN A 113 2.62 5.97 1.94
CA ASN A 113 1.51 6.90 1.73
C ASN A 113 1.90 8.38 1.87
N SER A 114 3.13 8.66 2.22
CA SER A 114 3.66 10.03 2.30
C SER A 114 4.03 10.62 0.95
#